data_ebb1dc90306160d872f75d349aa0cb2f
#
_entry.id   ebb1dc90306160d872f75d349aa0cb2f
#
_cell.length_a   1.000
_cell.length_b   1.000
_cell.length_c   1.000
_cell.angle_alpha   90.00
_cell.angle_beta   90.00
_cell.angle_gamma   90.00
#
_symmetry.space_group_name_H-M   'P 1'
#
loop_
_entity.id
_entity.type
_entity.pdbx_description
1 polymer ?
#
loop_
_entity_poly.entity_id
_entity_poly.type
_entity_poly.pdbx_seq_one_letter_code
_entity_poly.pdbx_strand_id
1 'polypeptide(L)'
;KHFKTGRPEEDYHAWTARLRREEDRPRVAWNNQWLPPNWGWESEKAAFRFYLGHFDLFGKRQWIDTLIMPKIAESKSYHIDQNGWGMDILHVGKTAGCGGVILYVNGVPYPVRNETGKGNPTFTGRVVEQTNNQLTLEFVAEGVGPENTPCTVRLRPSIGAGDLYSSVEATVDGGAPGDKIELGIGLVRLPDETFFSDRDAGIIGSWGFQDPEIGWIGMGIMFPPERFLRFDNQPEEHRVVLDCKRGEPITYNIRGDWLRGHQFPCCPSAQDWFDILIYTR
;
A
#
# COMPACT_ATOMS: atom_id res chain seq x y z
N LYS A 1 -14.65 26.61 38.59
CA LYS A 1 -13.89 25.35 38.84
C LYS A 1 -12.84 25.27 37.74
N HIS A 2 -11.56 25.49 38.05
CA HIS A 2 -10.47 25.30 37.11
C HIS A 2 -10.27 23.81 36.89
N PHE A 3 -10.50 23.36 35.66
CA PHE A 3 -10.17 22.03 35.26
C PHE A 3 -8.65 21.95 35.13
N LYS A 4 -7.97 21.22 36.00
CA LYS A 4 -6.55 20.93 35.84
C LYS A 4 -6.39 19.80 34.82
N THR A 5 -5.78 20.10 33.69
CA THR A 5 -5.53 19.17 32.60
C THR A 5 -4.46 18.11 32.91
N GLY A 6 -3.95 18.07 34.15
CA GLY A 6 -2.81 17.23 34.54
C GLY A 6 -1.45 17.79 34.08
N ARG A 7 -1.43 18.91 33.37
CA ARG A 7 -0.23 19.66 33.01
C ARG A 7 -0.21 20.98 33.80
N PRO A 8 0.72 21.19 34.74
CA PRO A 8 0.68 22.29 35.69
C PRO A 8 0.68 23.71 35.10
N GLU A 9 1.06 23.85 33.85
CA GLU A 9 1.33 25.14 33.20
C GLU A 9 0.30 25.50 32.11
N GLU A 10 -0.74 24.69 31.90
CA GLU A 10 -1.73 24.91 30.83
C GLU A 10 -3.09 25.27 31.42
N ASP A 11 -3.62 26.45 31.10
CA ASP A 11 -4.97 26.81 31.46
C ASP A 11 -6.01 26.15 30.53
N TYR A 12 -7.29 26.20 30.91
CA TYR A 12 -8.36 25.57 30.15
C TYR A 12 -8.48 26.12 28.72
N HIS A 13 -8.22 27.40 28.51
CA HIS A 13 -8.30 28.03 27.19
C HIS A 13 -7.16 27.61 26.30
N ALA A 14 -5.95 27.53 26.84
CA ALA A 14 -4.80 27.04 26.10
C ALA A 14 -4.96 25.55 25.74
N TRP A 15 -5.52 24.75 26.65
CA TRP A 15 -5.82 23.33 26.42
C TRP A 15 -6.89 23.13 25.33
N THR A 16 -8.02 23.85 25.40
CA THR A 16 -9.07 23.81 24.37
C THR A 16 -8.59 24.31 23.02
N ALA A 17 -7.77 25.35 22.98
CA ALA A 17 -7.18 25.85 21.75
C ALA A 17 -6.18 24.86 21.15
N ARG A 18 -5.46 24.10 21.99
CA ARG A 18 -4.58 23.02 21.56
C ARG A 18 -5.37 21.85 20.98
N LEU A 19 -6.43 21.38 21.65
CA LEU A 19 -7.31 20.30 21.16
C LEU A 19 -7.91 20.65 19.81
N ARG A 20 -8.44 21.88 19.64
CA ARG A 20 -8.98 22.34 18.34
C ARG A 20 -7.92 22.32 17.24
N ARG A 21 -6.68 22.71 17.55
CA ARG A 21 -5.58 22.62 16.58
C ARG A 21 -5.18 21.18 16.27
N GLU A 22 -5.31 20.25 17.23
CA GLU A 22 -5.10 18.82 17.02
C GLU A 22 -6.23 18.21 16.16
N GLU A 23 -7.49 18.62 16.37
CA GLU A 23 -8.64 18.20 15.54
C GLU A 23 -8.52 18.68 14.09
N ASP A 24 -8.00 19.89 13.87
CA ASP A 24 -7.77 20.46 12.53
C ASP A 24 -6.49 19.93 11.84
N ARG A 25 -5.73 19.09 12.50
CA ARG A 25 -4.45 18.59 11.99
C ARG A 25 -4.68 17.54 10.91
N PRO A 26 -3.95 17.60 9.80
CA PRO A 26 -4.00 16.53 8.81
C PRO A 26 -3.62 15.18 9.42
N ARG A 27 -4.46 14.16 9.20
CA ARG A 27 -4.27 12.78 9.64
C ARG A 27 -3.88 11.86 8.50
N VAL A 28 -3.80 12.41 7.28
CA VAL A 28 -3.29 11.76 6.08
C VAL A 28 -2.29 12.67 5.40
N ALA A 29 -1.29 12.09 4.74
CA ALA A 29 -0.27 12.84 4.02
C ALA A 29 0.27 12.08 2.82
N TRP A 30 0.92 12.82 1.91
CA TRP A 30 1.61 12.26 0.76
C TRP A 30 2.91 13.01 0.48
N ASN A 31 3.78 12.39 -0.34
CA ASN A 31 5.02 12.97 -0.82
C ASN A 31 5.41 12.38 -2.19
N ASN A 32 5.85 13.22 -3.11
CA ASN A 32 6.39 12.82 -4.41
C ASN A 32 7.76 13.44 -4.71
N GLN A 33 8.44 13.96 -3.71
CA GLN A 33 9.74 14.64 -3.86
C GLN A 33 10.92 13.66 -3.89
N TRP A 34 10.67 12.37 -3.62
CA TRP A 34 11.66 11.33 -3.89
C TRP A 34 11.87 11.27 -5.40
N LEU A 35 12.79 10.52 -5.89
CA LEU A 35 13.02 10.44 -7.34
C LEU A 35 11.69 10.14 -8.08
N PRO A 36 11.16 11.06 -8.91
CA PRO A 36 9.96 10.79 -9.68
C PRO A 36 10.13 9.53 -10.55
N PRO A 37 9.10 8.70 -10.70
CA PRO A 37 7.70 8.91 -10.32
C PRO A 37 7.30 8.28 -8.97
N ASN A 38 8.12 8.44 -7.94
CA ASN A 38 7.84 7.86 -6.62
C ASN A 38 6.81 8.68 -5.86
N TRP A 39 5.87 7.99 -5.23
CA TRP A 39 4.82 8.58 -4.42
C TRP A 39 4.66 7.80 -3.12
N GLY A 40 4.70 8.49 -1.99
CA GLY A 40 4.36 7.93 -0.69
C GLY A 40 3.06 8.51 -0.17
N TRP A 41 2.28 7.72 0.56
CA TRP A 41 1.08 8.17 1.25
C TRP A 41 0.91 7.44 2.57
N GLU A 42 0.25 8.08 3.51
CA GLU A 42 0.06 7.53 4.85
C GLU A 42 -1.20 8.06 5.54
N SER A 43 -1.71 7.25 6.46
CA SER A 43 -2.49 7.70 7.62
C SER A 43 -1.55 7.83 8.83
N GLU A 44 -2.09 8.19 9.98
CA GLU A 44 -1.34 8.12 11.23
C GLU A 44 -0.97 6.67 11.64
N LYS A 45 -1.56 5.64 10.99
CA LYS A 45 -1.34 4.23 11.33
C LYS A 45 -0.58 3.42 10.31
N ALA A 46 -0.75 3.69 9.01
CA ALA A 46 -0.16 2.90 7.94
C ALA A 46 0.49 3.80 6.89
N ALA A 47 1.53 3.30 6.22
CA ALA A 47 2.22 4.05 5.21
C ALA A 47 2.68 3.15 4.05
N PHE A 48 2.55 3.68 2.84
CA PHE A 48 2.77 2.99 1.58
C PHE A 48 3.58 3.85 0.63
N ARG A 49 4.19 3.19 -0.38
CA ARG A 49 4.87 3.86 -1.48
C ARG A 49 4.53 3.19 -2.81
N PHE A 50 4.34 4.00 -3.84
CA PHE A 50 4.37 3.57 -5.23
C PHE A 50 5.74 3.92 -5.83
N TYR A 51 6.43 2.91 -6.33
CA TYR A 51 7.76 3.02 -6.90
C TYR A 51 7.84 2.28 -8.23
N LEU A 52 7.81 3.00 -9.34
CA LEU A 52 7.94 2.45 -10.70
C LEU A 52 7.01 1.24 -11.01
N GLY A 53 5.83 1.19 -10.36
CA GLY A 53 4.86 0.12 -10.48
C GLY A 53 4.83 -0.87 -9.32
N HIS A 54 5.82 -0.85 -8.43
CA HIS A 54 5.78 -1.63 -7.20
C HIS A 54 4.98 -0.90 -6.12
N PHE A 55 4.27 -1.63 -5.30
CA PHE A 55 3.74 -1.13 -4.04
C PHE A 55 4.60 -1.61 -2.89
N ASP A 56 5.02 -0.67 -2.09
CA ASP A 56 5.99 -0.84 -1.02
C ASP A 56 5.39 -0.44 0.31
N LEU A 57 5.96 -0.89 1.42
CA LEU A 57 5.44 -0.74 2.76
C LEU A 57 6.42 -0.01 3.67
N PHE A 58 5.90 0.91 4.46
CA PHE A 58 6.62 1.54 5.55
C PHE A 58 6.07 1.08 6.90
N GLY A 59 6.94 0.58 7.75
CA GLY A 59 6.60 0.26 9.13
C GLY A 59 6.65 1.49 10.01
N LYS A 60 5.61 1.73 10.80
CA LYS A 60 5.51 2.83 11.76
C LYS A 60 5.74 2.32 13.17
N ARG A 61 6.69 2.92 13.91
CA ARG A 61 7.04 2.47 15.27
C ARG A 61 6.14 2.98 16.37
N GLN A 62 5.53 4.14 16.17
CA GLN A 62 4.73 4.78 17.21
C GLN A 62 3.39 5.22 16.67
N TRP A 63 2.39 5.26 17.54
CA TRP A 63 1.17 6.03 17.33
C TRP A 63 1.55 7.48 17.31
N ILE A 64 1.97 7.95 16.17
CA ILE A 64 2.37 9.32 16.13
C ILE A 64 1.32 10.03 15.34
N ASP A 65 0.76 11.03 15.98
CA ASP A 65 0.14 12.16 15.31
C ASP A 65 1.07 12.82 14.28
N THR A 66 2.28 12.32 14.12
CA THR A 66 3.29 12.92 13.26
C THR A 66 3.36 12.15 11.96
N LEU A 67 2.80 12.71 10.93
CA LEU A 67 2.95 12.25 9.57
C LEU A 67 4.38 12.57 9.11
N ILE A 68 5.08 11.59 8.52
CA ILE A 68 6.45 11.77 8.07
C ILE A 68 6.56 12.00 6.58
N MET A 69 5.56 11.55 5.79
CA MET A 69 5.61 11.67 4.33
C MET A 69 5.98 13.08 3.86
N PRO A 70 5.49 14.18 4.46
CA PRO A 70 5.93 15.52 4.08
C PRO A 70 7.40 15.80 4.32
N LYS A 71 8.07 15.03 5.19
CA LYS A 71 9.47 15.28 5.62
C LYS A 71 10.46 14.22 5.15
N ILE A 72 9.99 13.13 4.56
CA ILE A 72 10.87 12.00 4.24
C ILE A 72 11.94 12.36 3.19
N ALA A 73 11.67 13.32 2.31
CA ALA A 73 12.65 13.81 1.36
C ALA A 73 13.81 14.57 2.04
N GLU A 74 13.62 15.04 3.28
CA GLU A 74 14.64 15.72 4.08
C GLU A 74 15.55 14.72 4.79
N SER A 75 15.18 13.46 4.85
CA SER A 75 15.93 12.41 5.53
C SER A 75 17.12 11.93 4.67
N LYS A 76 18.18 11.47 5.33
CA LYS A 76 19.35 10.92 4.64
C LYS A 76 19.07 9.55 4.02
N SER A 77 18.13 8.80 4.58
CA SER A 77 17.70 7.48 4.11
C SER A 77 16.38 7.10 4.75
N TYR A 78 15.48 6.55 3.97
CA TYR A 78 14.23 5.95 4.46
C TYR A 78 14.35 4.45 4.77
N HIS A 79 15.53 3.85 4.56
CA HIS A 79 15.84 2.47 4.92
C HIS A 79 16.34 2.31 6.35
N ILE A 80 16.39 3.37 7.12
CA ILE A 80 16.74 3.36 8.54
C ILE A 80 15.62 4.01 9.35
N ASP A 81 15.47 3.57 10.60
CA ASP A 81 14.46 4.12 11.49
C ASP A 81 14.65 5.63 11.69
N GLN A 82 13.65 6.38 11.28
CA GLN A 82 13.65 7.85 11.31
C GLN A 82 13.20 8.35 12.69
N ASN A 83 14.14 8.49 13.63
CA ASN A 83 13.89 9.04 14.98
C ASN A 83 12.72 8.36 15.72
N GLY A 84 12.59 7.04 15.59
CA GLY A 84 11.52 6.27 16.19
C GLY A 84 10.18 6.36 15.46
N TRP A 85 10.13 6.97 14.26
CA TRP A 85 8.94 6.95 13.43
C TRP A 85 8.75 5.61 12.73
N GLY A 86 9.79 5.09 12.13
CA GLY A 86 9.78 3.87 11.34
C GLY A 86 10.66 3.97 10.10
N MET A 87 10.48 3.04 9.17
CA MET A 87 11.34 2.90 8.00
C MET A 87 10.61 2.14 6.88
N ASP A 88 11.22 2.12 5.69
CA ASP A 88 10.91 1.17 4.62
C ASP A 88 11.19 -0.26 5.13
N ILE A 89 10.19 -1.15 5.04
CA ILE A 89 10.27 -2.50 5.62
C ILE A 89 10.16 -3.61 4.58
N LEU A 90 10.03 -3.30 3.29
CA LEU A 90 9.77 -4.30 2.27
C LEU A 90 10.82 -4.27 1.15
N HIS A 91 11.52 -5.36 0.98
CA HIS A 91 12.38 -5.57 -0.18
C HIS A 91 11.57 -6.13 -1.35
N VAL A 92 11.07 -5.25 -2.20
CA VAL A 92 10.19 -5.63 -3.32
C VAL A 92 10.91 -6.39 -4.45
N GLY A 93 12.23 -6.19 -4.60
CA GLY A 93 13.02 -6.82 -5.66
C GLY A 93 12.45 -6.56 -7.06
N LYS A 94 12.27 -7.63 -7.83
CA LYS A 94 11.67 -7.59 -9.17
C LYS A 94 10.20 -7.99 -9.20
N THR A 95 9.51 -7.91 -8.08
CA THR A 95 8.10 -8.29 -7.93
C THR A 95 7.18 -7.09 -8.00
N ALA A 96 5.90 -7.30 -7.86
CA ALA A 96 4.91 -6.23 -7.71
C ALA A 96 4.90 -5.61 -6.29
N GLY A 97 5.66 -6.17 -5.34
CA GLY A 97 5.65 -5.76 -3.94
C GLY A 97 4.40 -6.25 -3.21
N CYS A 98 3.73 -5.37 -2.47
CA CYS A 98 2.48 -5.68 -1.77
C CYS A 98 1.32 -4.94 -2.42
N GLY A 99 0.72 -5.55 -3.45
CA GLY A 99 -0.47 -5.00 -4.12
C GLY A 99 -0.23 -4.32 -5.46
N GLY A 100 1.00 -4.32 -6.00
CA GLY A 100 1.22 -3.92 -7.38
C GLY A 100 0.57 -4.90 -8.35
N VAL A 101 0.35 -4.48 -9.60
CA VAL A 101 -0.48 -5.23 -10.53
C VAL A 101 0.26 -5.80 -11.73
N ILE A 102 -0.25 -6.90 -12.24
CA ILE A 102 0.17 -7.58 -13.46
C ILE A 102 -1.04 -7.64 -14.39
N LEU A 103 -0.91 -7.08 -15.58
CA LEU A 103 -1.93 -7.21 -16.62
C LEU A 103 -1.75 -8.54 -17.35
N TYR A 104 -2.81 -9.31 -17.49
CA TYR A 104 -2.83 -10.49 -18.37
C TYR A 104 -3.65 -10.15 -19.61
N VAL A 105 -3.03 -10.33 -20.76
CA VAL A 105 -3.70 -10.21 -22.07
C VAL A 105 -3.64 -11.57 -22.75
N ASN A 106 -4.78 -12.20 -22.97
CA ASN A 106 -4.89 -13.54 -23.53
C ASN A 106 -4.04 -14.59 -22.79
N GLY A 107 -3.97 -14.44 -21.46
CA GLY A 107 -3.20 -15.34 -20.57
C GLY A 107 -1.70 -15.03 -20.48
N VAL A 108 -1.18 -14.06 -21.26
CA VAL A 108 0.23 -13.63 -21.18
C VAL A 108 0.36 -12.52 -20.12
N PRO A 109 1.24 -12.69 -19.10
CA PRO A 109 1.44 -11.68 -18.07
C PRO A 109 2.36 -10.54 -18.52
N TYR A 110 1.93 -9.32 -18.24
CA TYR A 110 2.68 -8.08 -18.44
C TYR A 110 2.75 -7.34 -17.11
N PRO A 111 3.88 -7.40 -16.39
CA PRO A 111 4.05 -6.64 -15.15
C PRO A 111 3.88 -5.13 -15.39
N VAL A 112 3.05 -4.49 -14.57
CA VAL A 112 2.82 -3.05 -14.65
C VAL A 112 3.93 -2.34 -13.87
N ARG A 113 5.16 -2.49 -14.34
CA ARG A 113 6.35 -1.89 -13.72
C ARG A 113 7.40 -1.52 -14.77
N ASN A 114 8.27 -0.58 -14.41
CA ASN A 114 9.37 -0.14 -15.27
C ASN A 114 10.60 0.23 -14.42
N GLU A 115 11.42 -0.75 -14.09
CA GLU A 115 12.61 -0.61 -13.23
C GLU A 115 13.65 0.36 -13.80
N THR A 116 13.68 0.53 -15.11
CA THR A 116 14.67 1.39 -15.78
C THR A 116 14.22 2.83 -15.88
N GLY A 117 12.94 3.11 -15.73
CA GLY A 117 12.32 4.40 -16.00
C GLY A 117 12.41 4.81 -17.49
N LYS A 118 12.80 3.89 -18.38
CA LYS A 118 12.90 4.11 -19.84
C LYS A 118 12.00 3.13 -20.58
N GLY A 119 11.36 3.61 -21.65
CA GLY A 119 10.41 2.79 -22.41
C GLY A 119 9.09 2.60 -21.66
N ASN A 120 8.37 1.54 -22.02
CA ASN A 120 7.05 1.24 -21.46
C ASN A 120 7.10 0.23 -20.30
N PRO A 121 6.14 0.31 -19.36
CA PRO A 121 5.15 1.37 -19.23
C PRO A 121 5.73 2.69 -18.72
N THR A 122 5.12 3.81 -19.10
CA THR A 122 5.39 5.13 -18.51
C THR A 122 4.38 5.42 -17.41
N PHE A 123 4.80 6.18 -16.40
CA PHE A 123 3.94 6.49 -15.25
C PHE A 123 3.72 7.98 -15.09
N THR A 124 2.47 8.35 -14.80
CA THR A 124 2.12 9.67 -14.28
C THR A 124 1.38 9.52 -12.97
N GLY A 125 1.47 10.52 -12.09
CA GLY A 125 0.79 10.52 -10.81
C GLY A 125 0.21 11.89 -10.48
N ARG A 126 -0.91 11.91 -9.74
CA ARG A 126 -1.53 13.13 -9.24
C ARG A 126 -2.32 12.89 -7.97
N VAL A 127 -2.58 13.96 -7.24
CA VAL A 127 -3.56 13.98 -6.15
C VAL A 127 -4.93 14.16 -6.75
N VAL A 128 -5.86 13.27 -6.41
CA VAL A 128 -7.28 13.34 -6.83
C VAL A 128 -8.10 14.06 -5.78
N GLU A 129 -7.90 13.68 -4.52
CA GLU A 129 -8.58 14.25 -3.38
C GLU A 129 -7.62 14.36 -2.20
N GLN A 130 -7.72 15.44 -1.46
CA GLN A 130 -7.03 15.62 -0.19
C GLN A 130 -7.86 16.48 0.75
N THR A 131 -8.17 15.93 1.91
CA THR A 131 -8.71 16.63 3.08
C THR A 131 -7.80 16.36 4.29
N ASN A 132 -8.16 16.82 5.47
CA ASN A 132 -7.43 16.44 6.69
C ASN A 132 -7.55 14.96 7.03
N ASN A 133 -8.60 14.28 6.57
CA ASN A 133 -8.95 12.92 6.96
C ASN A 133 -9.02 11.93 5.80
N GLN A 134 -8.89 12.36 4.57
CA GLN A 134 -9.00 11.51 3.38
C GLN A 134 -7.98 11.92 2.33
N LEU A 135 -7.35 10.95 1.72
CA LEU A 135 -6.43 11.13 0.62
C LEU A 135 -6.71 10.09 -0.46
N THR A 136 -6.78 10.55 -1.72
CA THR A 136 -6.82 9.69 -2.90
C THR A 136 -5.78 10.19 -3.91
N LEU A 137 -4.90 9.29 -4.32
CA LEU A 137 -3.95 9.50 -5.40
C LEU A 137 -4.41 8.79 -6.67
N GLU A 138 -3.83 9.13 -7.80
CA GLU A 138 -4.03 8.39 -9.06
C GLU A 138 -2.67 8.19 -9.72
N PHE A 139 -2.41 6.96 -10.13
CA PHE A 139 -1.27 6.58 -10.96
C PHE A 139 -1.78 6.01 -12.28
N VAL A 140 -1.24 6.45 -13.38
CA VAL A 140 -1.57 5.96 -14.71
C VAL A 140 -0.33 5.37 -15.33
N ALA A 141 -0.41 4.09 -15.70
CA ALA A 141 0.60 3.37 -16.45
C ALA A 141 0.15 3.24 -17.90
N GLU A 142 0.88 3.84 -18.83
CA GLU A 142 0.60 3.79 -20.26
C GLU A 142 1.57 2.87 -20.97
N GLY A 143 1.11 2.17 -22.00
CA GLY A 143 1.93 1.27 -22.79
C GLY A 143 2.11 -0.11 -22.16
N VAL A 144 1.15 -0.58 -21.37
CA VAL A 144 1.18 -1.92 -20.75
C VAL A 144 0.63 -2.95 -21.74
N GLY A 145 1.30 -4.09 -21.87
CA GLY A 145 0.82 -5.21 -22.72
C GLY A 145 1.50 -5.30 -24.07
N PRO A 146 0.81 -5.86 -25.08
CA PRO A 146 1.38 -6.02 -26.42
C PRO A 146 1.70 -4.68 -27.08
N GLU A 147 2.85 -4.57 -27.74
CA GLU A 147 3.36 -3.35 -28.37
C GLU A 147 2.37 -2.69 -29.34
N ASN A 148 1.68 -3.52 -30.15
CA ASN A 148 0.76 -3.03 -31.18
C ASN A 148 -0.64 -2.67 -30.65
N THR A 149 -0.99 -3.15 -29.46
CA THR A 149 -2.31 -2.94 -28.84
C THR A 149 -2.13 -2.73 -27.32
N PRO A 150 -1.42 -1.67 -26.93
CA PRO A 150 -1.14 -1.44 -25.52
C PRO A 150 -2.41 -1.09 -24.74
N CYS A 151 -2.38 -1.40 -23.47
CA CYS A 151 -3.36 -0.99 -22.50
C CYS A 151 -2.85 0.16 -21.65
N THR A 152 -3.78 0.85 -21.03
CA THR A 152 -3.56 1.81 -19.94
C THR A 152 -4.10 1.22 -18.66
N VAL A 153 -3.31 1.18 -17.63
CA VAL A 153 -3.72 0.76 -16.28
C VAL A 153 -3.74 1.97 -15.38
N ARG A 154 -4.88 2.21 -14.75
CA ARG A 154 -5.07 3.28 -13.77
C ARG A 154 -5.24 2.67 -12.39
N LEU A 155 -4.46 3.17 -11.41
CA LEU A 155 -4.53 2.77 -10.01
C LEU A 155 -4.86 3.99 -9.16
N ARG A 156 -5.88 3.88 -8.31
CA ARG A 156 -6.30 4.93 -7.38
C ARG A 156 -6.21 4.43 -5.95
N PRO A 157 -5.02 4.49 -5.31
CA PRO A 157 -4.93 4.24 -3.89
C PRO A 157 -5.60 5.36 -3.10
N SER A 158 -6.34 4.97 -2.07
CA SER A 158 -6.95 5.87 -1.11
C SER A 158 -6.69 5.40 0.32
N ILE A 159 -6.62 6.36 1.25
CA ILE A 159 -6.44 6.11 2.66
C ILE A 159 -7.18 7.17 3.48
N GLY A 160 -7.87 6.72 4.52
CA GLY A 160 -8.54 7.58 5.50
C GLY A 160 -7.78 7.71 6.81
N ALA A 161 -8.17 8.69 7.60
CA ALA A 161 -7.69 8.83 8.97
C ALA A 161 -8.00 7.57 9.79
N GLY A 162 -7.01 7.01 10.45
CA GLY A 162 -7.14 5.79 11.26
C GLY A 162 -7.08 4.48 10.49
N ASP A 163 -7.01 4.51 9.16
CA ASP A 163 -6.91 3.30 8.36
C ASP A 163 -5.58 2.58 8.56
N LEU A 164 -5.66 1.26 8.63
CA LEU A 164 -4.53 0.33 8.68
C LEU A 164 -4.20 -0.27 7.30
N TYR A 165 -5.00 0.04 6.30
CA TYR A 165 -4.87 -0.45 4.93
C TYR A 165 -5.05 0.70 3.95
N SER A 166 -4.59 0.53 2.72
CA SER A 166 -4.94 1.39 1.60
C SER A 166 -5.88 0.63 0.67
N SER A 167 -6.99 1.27 0.30
CA SER A 167 -7.88 0.76 -0.74
C SER A 167 -7.36 1.18 -2.11
N VAL A 168 -7.34 0.28 -3.08
CA VAL A 168 -6.85 0.55 -4.43
C VAL A 168 -7.95 0.21 -5.43
N GLU A 169 -8.41 1.20 -6.19
CA GLU A 169 -9.26 1.01 -7.35
C GLU A 169 -8.38 0.88 -8.60
N ALA A 170 -8.47 -0.25 -9.30
CA ALA A 170 -7.75 -0.52 -10.53
C ALA A 170 -8.70 -0.57 -11.74
N THR A 171 -8.35 0.13 -12.82
CA THR A 171 -9.10 0.13 -14.07
C THR A 171 -8.14 -0.13 -15.23
N VAL A 172 -8.58 -0.91 -16.21
CA VAL A 172 -7.82 -1.22 -17.43
C VAL A 172 -8.60 -0.77 -18.65
N ASP A 173 -7.95 0.02 -19.50
CA ASP A 173 -8.49 0.49 -20.78
C ASP A 173 -7.55 0.10 -21.93
N GLY A 174 -8.04 0.11 -23.19
CA GLY A 174 -7.24 -0.23 -24.37
C GLY A 174 -7.19 -1.72 -24.68
N GLY A 175 -6.12 -2.18 -25.35
CA GLY A 175 -6.03 -3.54 -25.89
C GLY A 175 -6.83 -3.73 -27.19
N ALA A 176 -6.64 -4.84 -27.91
CA ALA A 176 -7.41 -5.14 -29.10
C ALA A 176 -8.86 -5.56 -28.78
N PRO A 177 -9.83 -5.27 -29.67
CA PRO A 177 -11.16 -5.85 -29.55
C PRO A 177 -11.09 -7.39 -29.49
N GLY A 178 -11.72 -7.99 -28.48
CA GLY A 178 -11.73 -9.44 -28.28
C GLY A 178 -10.63 -9.99 -27.41
N ASP A 179 -9.61 -9.20 -27.02
CA ASP A 179 -8.65 -9.63 -26.04
C ASP A 179 -9.32 -9.95 -24.69
N LYS A 180 -8.96 -11.10 -24.12
CA LYS A 180 -9.31 -11.43 -22.74
C LYS A 180 -8.36 -10.69 -21.81
N ILE A 181 -8.90 -9.84 -20.97
CA ILE A 181 -8.16 -9.06 -19.99
C ILE A 181 -8.39 -9.64 -18.59
N GLU A 182 -7.30 -9.86 -17.85
CA GLU A 182 -7.35 -10.28 -16.46
C GLU A 182 -6.37 -9.42 -15.66
N LEU A 183 -6.65 -9.16 -14.39
CA LEU A 183 -5.81 -8.38 -13.49
C LEU A 183 -5.22 -9.27 -12.41
N GLY A 184 -3.89 -9.40 -12.41
CA GLY A 184 -3.15 -10.00 -11.31
C GLY A 184 -2.79 -8.95 -10.25
N ILE A 185 -2.89 -9.32 -8.99
CA ILE A 185 -2.41 -8.51 -7.86
C ILE A 185 -1.32 -9.32 -7.18
N GLY A 186 -0.11 -8.74 -7.07
CA GLY A 186 1.08 -9.43 -6.58
C GLY A 186 1.33 -9.20 -5.10
N LEU A 187 1.89 -10.22 -4.47
CA LEU A 187 2.39 -10.22 -3.10
C LEU A 187 3.78 -10.86 -3.10
N VAL A 188 4.81 -10.06 -2.85
CA VAL A 188 6.19 -10.56 -2.83
C VAL A 188 6.35 -11.68 -1.79
N ARG A 189 7.13 -12.71 -2.10
CA ARG A 189 7.49 -13.76 -1.14
C ARG A 189 8.55 -13.27 -0.18
N LEU A 190 8.32 -13.54 1.11
CA LEU A 190 9.32 -13.31 2.14
C LEU A 190 10.17 -14.57 2.33
N PRO A 191 11.43 -14.43 2.78
CA PRO A 191 12.19 -15.57 3.26
C PRO A 191 11.44 -16.29 4.39
N ASP A 192 11.44 -17.62 4.36
CA ASP A 192 10.83 -18.48 5.41
C ASP A 192 9.38 -18.08 5.78
N GLU A 193 8.59 -17.65 4.77
CA GLU A 193 7.23 -17.18 5.00
C GLU A 193 6.26 -18.30 5.36
N THR A 194 5.27 -17.96 6.15
CA THR A 194 4.00 -18.69 6.24
C THR A 194 2.99 -17.96 5.36
N PHE A 195 2.55 -18.63 4.30
CA PHE A 195 1.56 -18.09 3.36
C PHE A 195 0.16 -18.60 3.67
N PHE A 196 -0.82 -17.72 3.57
CA PHE A 196 -2.24 -18.00 3.74
C PHE A 196 -3.03 -17.54 2.53
N SER A 197 -4.02 -18.34 2.13
CA SER A 197 -4.97 -17.93 1.09
C SER A 197 -6.36 -18.48 1.38
N ASP A 198 -7.35 -17.63 1.28
CA ASP A 198 -8.76 -17.97 1.34
C ASP A 198 -9.49 -17.28 0.19
N ARG A 199 -9.81 -18.04 -0.85
CA ARG A 199 -10.47 -17.50 -2.04
C ARG A 199 -11.91 -17.05 -1.75
N ASP A 200 -12.60 -17.73 -0.84
CA ASP A 200 -14.01 -17.46 -0.55
C ASP A 200 -14.13 -16.24 0.37
N ALA A 201 -13.15 -16.03 1.24
CA ALA A 201 -12.97 -14.79 1.97
C ALA A 201 -12.33 -13.67 1.11
N GLY A 202 -11.73 -13.97 -0.05
CA GLY A 202 -11.05 -13.00 -0.89
C GLY A 202 -9.77 -12.46 -0.25
N ILE A 203 -8.95 -13.33 0.34
CA ILE A 203 -7.75 -12.93 1.08
C ILE A 203 -6.55 -13.76 0.66
N ILE A 204 -5.40 -13.10 0.48
CA ILE A 204 -4.08 -13.72 0.57
C ILE A 204 -3.24 -12.95 1.58
N GLY A 205 -2.39 -13.65 2.32
CA GLY A 205 -1.50 -13.04 3.30
C GLY A 205 -0.20 -13.81 3.46
N SER A 206 0.81 -13.12 3.91
CA SER A 206 2.12 -13.66 4.23
C SER A 206 2.62 -13.10 5.55
N TRP A 207 3.30 -13.95 6.32
CA TRP A 207 4.02 -13.59 7.52
C TRP A 207 5.42 -14.16 7.43
N GLY A 208 6.46 -13.32 7.44
CA GLY A 208 7.82 -13.77 7.25
C GLY A 208 8.86 -12.82 7.84
N PHE A 209 10.10 -13.32 7.88
CA PHE A 209 11.26 -12.58 8.37
C PHE A 209 11.97 -11.92 7.19
N GLN A 210 11.95 -10.58 7.13
CA GLN A 210 12.55 -9.88 6.00
C GLN A 210 14.08 -9.94 6.05
N ASP A 211 14.67 -9.46 7.13
CA ASP A 211 16.09 -9.48 7.42
C ASP A 211 16.35 -9.09 8.91
N PRO A 212 17.61 -9.15 9.42
CA PRO A 212 17.91 -8.78 10.79
C PRO A 212 17.64 -7.32 11.18
N GLU A 213 17.66 -6.40 10.22
CA GLU A 213 17.42 -4.96 10.49
C GLU A 213 15.92 -4.68 10.59
N ILE A 214 15.13 -5.30 9.74
CA ILE A 214 13.68 -5.14 9.68
C ILE A 214 12.97 -6.10 10.66
N GLY A 215 13.29 -7.39 10.60
CA GLY A 215 12.62 -8.42 11.38
C GLY A 215 11.38 -8.99 10.69
N TRP A 216 10.38 -9.35 11.47
CA TRP A 216 9.14 -9.95 11.00
C TRP A 216 8.15 -8.90 10.48
N ILE A 217 7.56 -9.21 9.33
CA ILE A 217 6.51 -8.41 8.71
C ILE A 217 5.33 -9.29 8.30
N GLY A 218 4.13 -8.70 8.34
CA GLY A 218 2.92 -9.26 7.79
C GLY A 218 2.46 -8.47 6.58
N MET A 219 2.00 -9.15 5.54
CA MET A 219 1.41 -8.55 4.35
C MET A 219 0.09 -9.20 4.02
N GLY A 220 -0.84 -8.42 3.46
CA GLY A 220 -2.13 -8.93 3.06
C GLY A 220 -2.75 -8.18 1.90
N ILE A 221 -3.47 -8.92 1.08
CA ILE A 221 -4.30 -8.40 0.00
C ILE A 221 -5.70 -8.94 0.21
N MET A 222 -6.69 -8.05 0.29
CA MET A 222 -8.10 -8.37 0.32
C MET A 222 -8.71 -7.99 -1.02
N PHE A 223 -9.32 -8.96 -1.71
CA PHE A 223 -9.83 -8.80 -3.07
C PHE A 223 -11.30 -9.24 -3.18
N PRO A 224 -12.04 -8.79 -4.21
CA PRO A 224 -13.44 -9.21 -4.43
C PRO A 224 -13.47 -10.69 -4.86
N PRO A 225 -13.99 -11.61 -4.00
CA PRO A 225 -13.97 -13.05 -4.27
C PRO A 225 -14.82 -13.45 -5.48
N GLU A 226 -15.86 -12.69 -5.81
CA GLU A 226 -16.70 -12.91 -6.99
C GLU A 226 -15.97 -12.65 -8.32
N ARG A 227 -14.83 -11.96 -8.29
CA ARG A 227 -13.96 -11.73 -9.45
C ARG A 227 -12.81 -12.74 -9.52
N PHE A 228 -12.65 -13.62 -8.55
CA PHE A 228 -11.53 -14.56 -8.49
C PHE A 228 -11.55 -15.54 -9.66
N LEU A 229 -10.41 -15.69 -10.33
CA LEU A 229 -10.19 -16.67 -11.39
C LEU A 229 -9.26 -17.79 -10.94
N ARG A 230 -8.08 -17.43 -10.44
CA ARG A 230 -7.04 -18.38 -10.02
C ARG A 230 -5.95 -17.72 -9.19
N PHE A 231 -5.19 -18.52 -8.50
CA PHE A 231 -3.85 -18.15 -8.04
C PHE A 231 -2.83 -18.47 -9.13
N ASP A 232 -1.88 -17.56 -9.34
CA ASP A 232 -0.73 -17.72 -10.23
C ASP A 232 0.55 -17.47 -9.43
N ASN A 233 1.03 -18.51 -8.74
CA ASN A 233 2.19 -18.42 -7.86
C ASN A 233 3.49 -18.54 -8.66
N GLN A 234 4.34 -17.54 -8.54
CA GLN A 234 5.66 -17.46 -9.14
C GLN A 234 6.75 -17.74 -8.09
N PRO A 235 8.00 -18.00 -8.47
CA PRO A 235 9.09 -18.23 -7.50
C PRO A 235 9.30 -17.09 -6.51
N GLU A 236 9.11 -15.83 -6.94
CA GLU A 236 9.41 -14.63 -6.15
C GLU A 236 8.14 -13.91 -5.64
N GLU A 237 6.95 -14.29 -6.13
CA GLU A 237 5.69 -13.64 -5.71
C GLU A 237 4.47 -14.56 -5.82
N HIS A 238 3.52 -14.35 -4.94
CA HIS A 238 2.16 -14.88 -5.05
C HIS A 238 1.31 -13.91 -5.85
N ARG A 239 0.37 -14.42 -6.65
CA ARG A 239 -0.56 -13.61 -7.41
C ARG A 239 -1.97 -14.11 -7.26
N VAL A 240 -2.90 -13.22 -7.01
CA VAL A 240 -4.33 -13.47 -7.22
C VAL A 240 -4.73 -12.86 -8.56
N VAL A 241 -5.36 -13.65 -9.43
CA VAL A 241 -5.80 -13.20 -10.75
C VAL A 241 -7.31 -13.07 -10.75
N LEU A 242 -7.79 -11.90 -11.15
CA LEU A 242 -9.19 -11.50 -11.12
C LEU A 242 -9.72 -11.29 -12.55
N ASP A 243 -11.01 -11.58 -12.74
CA ASP A 243 -11.75 -11.21 -13.96
C ASP A 243 -11.81 -9.69 -14.06
N CYS A 244 -11.32 -9.17 -15.19
CA CYS A 244 -11.22 -7.73 -15.43
C CYS A 244 -11.92 -7.39 -16.74
N LYS A 245 -12.86 -6.45 -16.65
CA LYS A 245 -13.51 -5.91 -17.85
C LYS A 245 -13.02 -4.48 -18.07
N ARG A 246 -12.80 -4.14 -19.36
CA ARG A 246 -12.33 -2.81 -19.72
C ARG A 246 -13.26 -1.72 -19.22
N GLY A 247 -12.69 -0.69 -18.61
CA GLY A 247 -13.40 0.43 -18.03
C GLY A 247 -14.16 0.14 -16.75
N GLU A 248 -14.27 -1.13 -16.31
CA GLU A 248 -14.88 -1.47 -15.03
C GLU A 248 -13.81 -1.47 -13.92
N PRO A 249 -14.02 -0.75 -12.80
CA PRO A 249 -13.09 -0.75 -11.71
C PRO A 249 -13.12 -2.07 -10.92
N ILE A 250 -11.95 -2.46 -10.41
CA ILE A 250 -11.78 -3.51 -9.42
C ILE A 250 -11.18 -2.85 -8.18
N THR A 251 -11.83 -2.99 -7.03
CA THR A 251 -11.30 -2.49 -5.77
C THR A 251 -10.73 -3.62 -4.94
N TYR A 252 -9.53 -3.44 -4.41
CA TYR A 252 -8.88 -4.32 -3.46
C TYR A 252 -8.18 -3.51 -2.38
N ASN A 253 -7.91 -4.12 -1.25
CA ASN A 253 -7.21 -3.49 -0.14
C ASN A 253 -5.83 -4.12 0.04
N ILE A 254 -4.85 -3.29 0.38
CA ILE A 254 -3.49 -3.72 0.72
C ILE A 254 -3.20 -3.35 2.17
N ARG A 255 -2.57 -4.25 2.88
CA ARG A 255 -2.17 -4.04 4.27
C ARG A 255 -0.77 -4.57 4.49
N GLY A 256 0.02 -3.81 5.26
CA GLY A 256 1.33 -4.21 5.72
C GLY A 256 1.51 -3.84 7.16
N ASP A 257 2.11 -4.76 7.92
CA ASP A 257 2.34 -4.57 9.34
C ASP A 257 3.74 -5.05 9.73
N TRP A 258 4.30 -4.43 10.74
CA TRP A 258 5.66 -4.64 11.19
C TRP A 258 5.70 -5.06 12.67
N LEU A 259 6.33 -6.19 12.99
CA LEU A 259 6.40 -6.67 14.38
C LEU A 259 7.05 -5.68 15.35
N ARG A 260 8.00 -4.89 14.85
CA ARG A 260 8.62 -3.80 15.63
C ARG A 260 7.80 -2.51 15.59
N GLY A 261 6.72 -2.50 14.82
CA GLY A 261 5.82 -1.37 14.70
C GLY A 261 4.88 -1.26 15.89
N HIS A 262 4.23 -0.13 16.00
CA HIS A 262 3.28 0.14 17.08
C HIS A 262 1.99 -0.68 16.96
N GLN A 263 1.64 -1.09 15.77
CA GLN A 263 0.36 -1.72 15.45
C GLN A 263 0.28 -3.18 15.90
N PHE A 264 1.41 -3.80 16.26
CA PHE A 264 1.54 -5.20 16.61
C PHE A 264 2.13 -5.53 17.97
N PRO A 265 1.68 -4.93 19.06
CA PRO A 265 2.09 -5.45 20.36
C PRO A 265 1.51 -6.84 20.64
N CYS A 266 0.60 -7.35 19.78
CA CYS A 266 -0.21 -8.54 20.05
C CYS A 266 -0.13 -9.65 18.99
N CYS A 267 0.68 -9.53 17.93
CA CYS A 267 0.72 -10.54 16.85
C CYS A 267 2.12 -11.17 16.72
N PRO A 268 2.50 -12.05 17.65
CA PRO A 268 3.81 -12.69 17.60
C PRO A 268 3.88 -13.85 16.59
N SER A 269 2.77 -14.25 15.98
CA SER A 269 2.67 -15.42 15.11
C SER A 269 1.96 -15.15 13.80
N ALA A 270 2.19 -16.03 12.82
CA ALA A 270 1.47 -16.04 11.56
C ALA A 270 -0.05 -16.19 11.75
N GLN A 271 -0.49 -17.01 12.71
CA GLN A 271 -1.92 -17.22 12.98
C GLN A 271 -2.58 -15.94 13.46
N ASP A 272 -1.95 -15.21 14.39
CA ASP A 272 -2.49 -13.92 14.86
C ASP A 272 -2.61 -12.91 13.71
N TRP A 273 -1.63 -12.91 12.79
CA TRP A 273 -1.68 -12.06 11.61
C TRP A 273 -2.85 -12.42 10.68
N PHE A 274 -3.04 -13.69 10.38
CA PHE A 274 -4.12 -14.13 9.50
C PHE A 274 -5.49 -13.89 10.11
N ASP A 275 -5.64 -14.09 11.41
CA ASP A 275 -6.87 -13.76 12.14
C ASP A 275 -7.20 -12.27 12.01
N ILE A 276 -6.20 -11.39 12.11
CA ILE A 276 -6.37 -9.95 11.90
C ILE A 276 -6.83 -9.64 10.48
N LEU A 277 -6.24 -10.23 9.45
CA LEU A 277 -6.66 -10.01 8.07
C LEU A 277 -8.12 -10.43 7.85
N ILE A 278 -8.55 -11.53 8.47
CA ILE A 278 -9.92 -12.01 8.38
C ILE A 278 -10.90 -11.06 9.09
N TYR A 279 -10.55 -10.59 10.29
CA TYR A 279 -11.44 -9.74 11.11
C TYR A 279 -11.47 -8.27 10.67
N THR A 280 -10.52 -7.80 9.88
CA THR A 280 -10.43 -6.40 9.43
C THR A 280 -10.81 -6.19 7.97
N ARG A 281 -11.43 -7.17 7.35
CA ARG A 281 -11.96 -7.16 5.99
C ARG A 281 -13.11 -6.15 5.77
#